data_8a0209eab128e8de5d796e8af5dd1adb
#
_entry.id   8a0209eab128e8de5d796e8af5dd1adb
#
_cell.length_a   1.000
_cell.length_b   1.000
_cell.length_c   1.000
_cell.angle_alpha   90.00
_cell.angle_beta   90.00
_cell.angle_gamma   90.00
#
_symmetry.space_group_name_H-M   'P 1'
#
loop_
_entity.id
_entity.type
_entity.pdbx_description
1 polymer ?
#
loop_
_entity_poly.entity_id
_entity_poly.type
_entity_poly.pdbx_seq_one_letter_code
_entity_poly.pdbx_strand_id
1 'polypeptide(L)'
;MKDKTTMDRGLARRRHAKPAYNTKTMKLEEIKERLRRTDGLSNTLGMDFISTPEPDMCVARMKVDDRNRQPFGFLSGGASLALAENVAGVGSMVLCPGKICVGINVSGEHVKAVLEGDTVTAYGQLLHKGKTLHVWHIKIKNENGELVSSVQVTNFIMKAKEQK
;
A
#
# COMPACT_ATOMS: atom_id res chain seq x y z
N MET A 1 -23.06 -27.68 49.52
CA MET A 1 -21.69 -27.23 49.22
C MET A 1 -21.53 -27.28 47.71
N LYS A 2 -21.54 -26.12 47.06
CA LYS A 2 -21.36 -25.99 45.60
C LYS A 2 -20.12 -25.15 45.39
N ASP A 3 -19.11 -25.77 44.86
CA ASP A 3 -17.84 -25.13 44.50
C ASP A 3 -17.98 -24.49 43.11
N LYS A 4 -17.79 -23.18 43.03
CA LYS A 4 -17.78 -22.40 41.79
C LYS A 4 -16.34 -22.01 41.52
N THR A 5 -15.63 -22.82 40.74
CA THR A 5 -14.32 -22.44 40.24
C THR A 5 -14.52 -21.59 38.98
N THR A 6 -14.35 -20.29 39.12
CA THR A 6 -14.37 -19.30 38.05
C THR A 6 -13.02 -19.34 37.36
N MET A 7 -13.01 -19.78 36.11
CA MET A 7 -11.83 -19.81 35.25
C MET A 7 -11.68 -18.43 34.57
N ASP A 8 -10.88 -17.57 35.18
CA ASP A 8 -10.46 -16.30 34.59
C ASP A 8 -9.36 -16.59 33.54
N ARG A 9 -9.74 -16.57 32.27
CA ARG A 9 -8.79 -16.61 31.16
C ARG A 9 -8.43 -15.19 30.77
N GLY A 10 -7.42 -14.65 31.45
CA GLY A 10 -6.77 -13.39 31.09
C GLY A 10 -6.23 -13.42 29.67
N LEU A 11 -6.93 -12.82 28.72
CA LEU A 11 -6.41 -12.54 27.39
C LEU A 11 -5.35 -11.44 27.53
N ALA A 12 -4.10 -11.83 27.64
CA ALA A 12 -2.97 -10.91 27.55
C ALA A 12 -2.95 -10.29 26.14
N ARG A 13 -3.46 -9.06 26.02
CA ARG A 13 -3.31 -8.25 24.81
C ARG A 13 -1.83 -8.04 24.55
N ARG A 14 -1.27 -8.74 23.56
CA ARG A 14 0.06 -8.44 23.04
C ARG A 14 0.05 -7.00 22.55
N ARG A 15 0.68 -6.11 23.31
CA ARG A 15 0.98 -4.75 22.87
C ARG A 15 2.04 -4.87 21.77
N HIS A 16 1.61 -4.79 20.51
CA HIS A 16 2.54 -4.64 19.42
C HIS A 16 3.30 -3.33 19.64
N ALA A 17 4.61 -3.41 19.81
CA ALA A 17 5.47 -2.25 19.86
C ALA A 17 5.28 -1.45 18.56
N LYS A 18 4.92 -0.17 18.67
CA LYS A 18 4.80 0.72 17.52
C LYS A 18 6.17 0.84 16.85
N PRO A 19 6.28 0.65 15.53
CA PRO A 19 7.56 0.78 14.86
C PRO A 19 8.12 2.19 15.06
N ALA A 20 9.38 2.31 15.48
CA ALA A 20 10.08 3.58 15.61
C ALA A 20 10.33 4.17 14.21
N TYR A 21 9.71 5.31 13.90
CA TYR A 21 9.95 6.05 12.66
C TYR A 21 11.23 6.87 12.78
N ASN A 22 12.32 6.39 12.19
CA ASN A 22 13.57 7.14 12.11
C ASN A 22 13.46 8.21 11.00
N THR A 23 13.79 9.47 11.33
CA THR A 23 13.60 10.65 10.45
C THR A 23 14.67 10.83 9.37
N LYS A 24 15.60 9.87 9.18
CA LYS A 24 16.59 9.91 8.09
C LYS A 24 15.91 9.69 6.73
N THR A 25 16.43 10.39 5.71
CA THR A 25 16.04 10.23 4.30
C THR A 25 16.06 8.76 3.91
N MET A 26 14.88 8.17 3.69
CA MET A 26 14.77 6.79 3.25
C MET A 26 14.79 6.74 1.73
N LYS A 27 15.69 5.93 1.17
CA LYS A 27 15.68 5.58 -0.26
C LYS A 27 14.59 4.54 -0.51
N LEU A 28 14.12 4.41 -1.75
CA LEU A 28 13.09 3.44 -2.11
C LEU A 28 13.46 2.01 -1.65
N GLU A 29 14.72 1.63 -1.77
CA GLU A 29 15.20 0.30 -1.34
C GLU A 29 15.06 0.07 0.18
N GLU A 30 15.27 1.09 0.99
CA GLU A 30 15.04 1.02 2.44
C GLU A 30 13.55 0.87 2.77
N ILE A 31 12.69 1.55 2.02
CA ILE A 31 11.22 1.40 2.15
C ILE A 31 10.80 -0.01 1.73
N LYS A 32 11.30 -0.52 0.61
CA LYS A 32 11.03 -1.89 0.14
C LYS A 32 11.44 -2.93 1.18
N GLU A 33 12.64 -2.81 1.73
CA GLU A 33 13.13 -3.74 2.76
C GLU A 33 12.27 -3.68 4.02
N ARG A 34 11.84 -2.49 4.43
CA ARG A 34 10.92 -2.33 5.55
C ARG A 34 9.56 -2.98 5.29
N LEU A 35 8.99 -2.79 4.10
CA LEU A 35 7.73 -3.42 3.69
C LEU A 35 7.83 -4.95 3.69
N ARG A 36 8.97 -5.51 3.26
CA ARG A 36 9.21 -6.96 3.30
C ARG A 36 9.26 -7.54 4.70
N ARG A 37 9.74 -6.77 5.70
CA ARG A 37 9.87 -7.20 7.10
C ARG A 37 8.61 -7.01 7.93
N THR A 38 7.61 -6.31 7.42
CA THR A 38 6.37 -6.05 8.14
C THR A 38 5.23 -6.84 7.51
N ASP A 39 4.45 -7.52 8.35
CA ASP A 39 3.19 -8.16 7.93
C ASP A 39 2.18 -7.05 7.59
N GLY A 40 2.17 -6.65 6.33
CA GLY A 40 1.32 -5.59 5.82
C GLY A 40 0.59 -5.99 4.55
N LEU A 41 -0.41 -5.19 4.15
CA LEU A 41 -1.28 -5.49 3.01
C LEU A 41 -0.49 -5.64 1.70
N SER A 42 0.58 -4.87 1.51
CA SER A 42 1.43 -4.97 0.31
C SER A 42 2.09 -6.35 0.18
N ASN A 43 2.58 -6.93 1.29
CA ASN A 43 3.13 -8.29 1.30
C ASN A 43 2.04 -9.34 1.12
N THR A 44 0.91 -9.18 1.82
CA THR A 44 -0.24 -10.10 1.71
C THR A 44 -0.72 -10.22 0.28
N LEU A 45 -0.81 -9.11 -0.45
CA LEU A 45 -1.27 -9.09 -1.85
C LEU A 45 -0.14 -9.34 -2.87
N GLY A 46 1.11 -9.49 -2.41
CA GLY A 46 2.26 -9.78 -3.29
C GLY A 46 2.68 -8.61 -4.17
N MET A 47 2.66 -7.39 -3.64
CA MET A 47 3.09 -6.20 -4.38
C MET A 47 4.62 -6.11 -4.41
N ASP A 48 5.19 -5.94 -5.61
CA ASP A 48 6.63 -5.72 -5.82
C ASP A 48 6.88 -4.30 -6.35
N PHE A 49 7.56 -3.47 -5.55
CA PHE A 49 7.86 -2.08 -5.90
C PHE A 49 9.12 -2.00 -6.76
N ILE A 50 9.05 -1.23 -7.84
CA ILE A 50 10.12 -1.06 -8.83
C ILE A 50 10.69 0.35 -8.70
N SER A 51 12.02 0.45 -8.62
CA SER A 51 12.70 1.74 -8.64
C SER A 51 12.51 2.44 -9.97
N THR A 52 12.21 3.74 -9.93
CA THR A 52 12.13 4.61 -11.10
C THR A 52 13.13 5.75 -10.96
N PRO A 53 13.71 6.27 -12.06
CA PRO A 53 14.60 7.42 -12.01
C PRO A 53 13.85 8.73 -11.69
N GLU A 54 12.55 8.80 -11.99
CA GLU A 54 11.72 9.98 -11.82
C GLU A 54 11.21 10.05 -10.37
N PRO A 55 11.49 11.14 -9.62
CA PRO A 55 11.09 11.26 -8.22
C PRO A 55 9.58 11.47 -8.02
N ASP A 56 8.86 11.86 -9.06
CA ASP A 56 7.42 12.07 -9.09
C ASP A 56 6.66 10.84 -9.62
N MET A 57 7.36 9.72 -9.81
CA MET A 57 6.79 8.42 -10.20
C MET A 57 7.03 7.35 -9.15
N CYS A 58 6.09 6.44 -9.06
CA CYS A 58 6.23 5.19 -8.29
C CYS A 58 5.57 4.05 -9.04
N VAL A 59 6.25 2.91 -9.13
CA VAL A 59 5.78 1.75 -9.89
C VAL A 59 5.80 0.51 -9.02
N ALA A 60 4.74 -0.31 -9.12
CA ALA A 60 4.71 -1.64 -8.51
C ALA A 60 4.03 -2.64 -9.43
N ARG A 61 4.42 -3.92 -9.31
CA ARG A 61 3.79 -5.07 -9.94
C ARG A 61 3.02 -5.89 -8.92
N MET A 62 2.00 -6.58 -9.40
CA MET A 62 1.25 -7.55 -8.61
C MET A 62 0.75 -8.66 -9.53
N LYS A 63 1.13 -9.91 -9.21
CA LYS A 63 0.60 -11.08 -9.90
C LYS A 63 -0.83 -11.33 -9.42
N VAL A 64 -1.72 -11.65 -10.35
CA VAL A 64 -3.10 -12.04 -10.02
C VAL A 64 -3.12 -13.50 -9.58
N ASP A 65 -3.46 -13.75 -8.33
CA ASP A 65 -3.51 -15.08 -7.74
C ASP A 65 -4.62 -15.19 -6.66
N ASP A 66 -4.63 -16.26 -5.89
CA ASP A 66 -5.62 -16.56 -4.85
C ASP A 66 -5.73 -15.46 -3.77
N ARG A 67 -4.70 -14.64 -3.57
CA ARG A 67 -4.67 -13.57 -2.57
C ARG A 67 -5.47 -12.32 -2.96
N ASN A 68 -5.70 -12.12 -4.27
CA ASN A 68 -6.22 -10.85 -4.80
C ASN A 68 -7.27 -11.00 -5.90
N ARG A 69 -7.62 -12.23 -6.29
CA ARG A 69 -8.68 -12.50 -7.26
C ARG A 69 -10.08 -12.49 -6.63
N GLN A 70 -11.09 -12.24 -7.44
CA GLN A 70 -12.50 -12.50 -7.12
C GLN A 70 -12.83 -13.99 -7.29
N PRO A 71 -13.97 -14.46 -6.75
CA PRO A 71 -14.41 -15.85 -6.94
C PRO A 71 -14.54 -16.30 -8.40
N PHE A 72 -14.69 -15.35 -9.32
CA PHE A 72 -14.79 -15.58 -10.76
C PHE A 72 -13.46 -15.71 -11.49
N GLY A 73 -12.32 -15.70 -10.80
CA GLY A 73 -11.00 -15.84 -11.40
C GLY A 73 -10.41 -14.56 -11.99
N PHE A 74 -11.01 -13.39 -11.74
CA PHE A 74 -10.48 -12.09 -12.18
C PHE A 74 -9.86 -11.33 -11.01
N LEU A 75 -8.93 -10.43 -11.33
CA LEU A 75 -8.40 -9.48 -10.35
C LEU A 75 -9.55 -8.73 -9.64
N SER A 76 -9.50 -8.69 -8.32
CA SER A 76 -10.45 -7.92 -7.52
C SER A 76 -10.24 -6.41 -7.70
N GLY A 77 -11.33 -5.67 -7.90
CA GLY A 77 -11.30 -4.20 -7.90
C GLY A 77 -10.76 -3.62 -6.60
N GLY A 78 -11.13 -4.20 -5.45
CA GLY A 78 -10.56 -3.83 -4.15
C GLY A 78 -9.05 -4.03 -4.07
N ALA A 79 -8.50 -5.10 -4.66
CA ALA A 79 -7.07 -5.32 -4.74
C ALA A 79 -6.37 -4.30 -5.67
N SER A 80 -7.03 -3.90 -6.76
CA SER A 80 -6.55 -2.82 -7.63
C SER A 80 -6.50 -1.47 -6.91
N LEU A 81 -7.53 -1.14 -6.11
CA LEU A 81 -7.52 0.08 -5.29
C LEU A 81 -6.43 0.02 -4.20
N ALA A 82 -6.26 -1.13 -3.54
CA ALA A 82 -5.19 -1.34 -2.56
C ALA A 82 -3.80 -1.19 -3.18
N LEU A 83 -3.58 -1.74 -4.40
CA LEU A 83 -2.33 -1.57 -5.13
C LEU A 83 -2.05 -0.09 -5.42
N ALA A 84 -3.06 0.64 -5.90
CA ALA A 84 -2.95 2.07 -6.20
C ALA A 84 -2.63 2.90 -4.95
N GLU A 85 -3.32 2.66 -3.83
CA GLU A 85 -3.09 3.35 -2.56
C GLU A 85 -1.68 3.11 -2.03
N ASN A 86 -1.20 1.86 -2.09
CA ASN A 86 0.16 1.52 -1.67
C ASN A 86 1.23 2.19 -2.55
N VAL A 87 1.03 2.23 -3.87
CA VAL A 87 1.94 2.93 -4.81
C VAL A 87 2.01 4.42 -4.47
N ALA A 88 0.87 5.08 -4.27
CA ALA A 88 0.83 6.49 -3.88
C ALA A 88 1.47 6.73 -2.50
N GLY A 89 1.23 5.82 -1.54
CA GLY A 89 1.81 5.88 -0.20
C GLY A 89 3.33 5.79 -0.22
N VAL A 90 3.89 4.80 -0.93
CA VAL A 90 5.34 4.62 -1.09
C VAL A 90 5.96 5.82 -1.81
N GLY A 91 5.36 6.28 -2.92
CA GLY A 91 5.81 7.48 -3.62
C GLY A 91 5.83 8.72 -2.72
N SER A 92 4.80 8.90 -1.90
CA SER A 92 4.75 10.01 -0.93
C SER A 92 5.82 9.88 0.17
N MET A 93 6.10 8.66 0.66
CA MET A 93 7.17 8.44 1.65
C MET A 93 8.55 8.77 1.10
N VAL A 94 8.83 8.43 -0.16
CA VAL A 94 10.08 8.79 -0.85
C VAL A 94 10.23 10.32 -0.94
N LEU A 95 9.14 11.02 -1.28
CA LEU A 95 9.13 12.49 -1.45
C LEU A 95 9.17 13.27 -0.13
N CYS A 96 8.79 12.65 0.98
CA CYS A 96 8.71 13.26 2.30
C CYS A 96 9.42 12.42 3.37
N PRO A 97 10.77 12.31 3.30
CA PRO A 97 11.53 11.54 4.29
C PRO A 97 11.22 11.97 5.72
N GLY A 98 11.03 11.01 6.61
CA GLY A 98 10.74 11.26 8.01
C GLY A 98 9.33 11.73 8.33
N LYS A 99 8.43 11.78 7.34
CA LYS A 99 7.00 12.05 7.57
C LYS A 99 6.17 10.77 7.49
N ILE A 100 4.97 10.83 8.04
CA ILE A 100 3.96 9.78 7.91
C ILE A 100 3.04 10.18 6.76
N CYS A 101 2.86 9.27 5.80
CA CYS A 101 1.98 9.45 4.65
C CYS A 101 0.84 8.44 4.76
N VAL A 102 -0.40 8.92 4.85
CA VAL A 102 -1.59 8.06 4.98
C VAL A 102 -2.60 8.38 3.89
N GLY A 103 -3.16 7.36 3.26
CA GLY A 103 -4.27 7.51 2.32
C GLY A 103 -5.50 8.07 3.02
N ILE A 104 -6.14 9.08 2.42
CA ILE A 104 -7.40 9.64 2.91
C ILE A 104 -8.50 9.59 1.86
N ASN A 105 -8.16 9.33 0.60
CA ASN A 105 -9.10 9.08 -0.47
C ASN A 105 -8.47 8.15 -1.51
N VAL A 106 -9.24 7.18 -1.96
CA VAL A 106 -8.96 6.29 -3.08
C VAL A 106 -10.23 6.16 -3.89
N SER A 107 -10.18 6.50 -5.17
CA SER A 107 -11.31 6.34 -6.08
C SER A 107 -10.84 6.02 -7.49
N GLY A 108 -11.57 5.17 -8.21
CA GLY A 108 -11.18 4.81 -9.57
C GLY A 108 -12.14 3.87 -10.25
N GLU A 109 -11.93 3.74 -11.56
CA GLU A 109 -12.69 2.88 -12.45
C GLU A 109 -11.85 1.67 -12.87
N HIS A 110 -12.50 0.50 -12.95
CA HIS A 110 -11.95 -0.74 -13.45
C HIS A 110 -12.57 -1.00 -14.84
N VAL A 111 -11.75 -0.89 -15.88
CA VAL A 111 -12.24 -0.88 -17.27
C VAL A 111 -11.93 -2.17 -18.03
N LYS A 112 -11.06 -3.02 -17.47
CA LYS A 112 -10.67 -4.29 -18.09
C LYS A 112 -10.43 -5.38 -17.04
N ALA A 113 -10.96 -6.57 -17.27
CA ALA A 113 -10.69 -7.74 -16.47
C ALA A 113 -9.28 -8.28 -16.76
N VAL A 114 -8.64 -8.82 -15.71
CA VAL A 114 -7.34 -9.52 -15.77
C VAL A 114 -7.51 -10.87 -15.09
N LEU A 115 -7.12 -11.93 -15.76
CA LEU A 115 -7.28 -13.29 -15.27
C LEU A 115 -6.22 -13.67 -14.23
N GLU A 116 -6.55 -14.64 -13.41
CA GLU A 116 -5.58 -15.33 -12.55
C GLU A 116 -4.42 -15.89 -13.37
N GLY A 117 -3.19 -15.70 -12.88
CA GLY A 117 -1.96 -16.07 -13.57
C GLY A 117 -1.25 -14.90 -14.25
N ASP A 118 -2.00 -13.90 -14.71
CA ASP A 118 -1.43 -12.68 -15.32
C ASP A 118 -0.83 -11.74 -14.28
N THR A 119 -0.13 -10.72 -14.76
CA THR A 119 0.48 -9.67 -13.92
C THR A 119 -0.06 -8.30 -14.29
N VAL A 120 -0.30 -7.47 -13.29
CA VAL A 120 -0.61 -6.05 -13.50
C VAL A 120 0.53 -5.18 -13.00
N THR A 121 0.73 -4.04 -13.68
CA THR A 121 1.70 -3.02 -13.28
C THR A 121 0.97 -1.70 -13.03
N ALA A 122 1.14 -1.15 -11.84
CA ALA A 122 0.62 0.15 -11.44
C ALA A 122 1.69 1.22 -11.64
N TYR A 123 1.37 2.23 -12.43
CA TYR A 123 2.20 3.40 -12.73
C TYR A 123 1.59 4.60 -12.04
N GLY A 124 2.20 5.03 -10.93
CA GLY A 124 1.80 6.20 -10.18
C GLY A 124 2.54 7.46 -10.67
N GLN A 125 1.77 8.49 -11.00
CA GLN A 125 2.27 9.82 -11.33
C GLN A 125 1.75 10.82 -10.31
N LEU A 126 2.65 11.59 -9.72
CA LEU A 126 2.32 12.68 -8.81
C LEU A 126 1.66 13.82 -9.59
N LEU A 127 0.44 14.22 -9.20
CA LEU A 127 -0.28 15.35 -9.77
C LEU A 127 -0.10 16.62 -8.94
N HIS A 128 -0.02 16.48 -7.61
CA HIS A 128 0.12 17.61 -6.69
C HIS A 128 0.99 17.22 -5.49
N LYS A 129 1.96 18.08 -5.17
CA LYS A 129 2.84 18.00 -4.01
C LYS A 129 2.66 19.23 -3.11
N GLY A 130 1.76 19.14 -2.15
CA GLY A 130 1.57 20.16 -1.11
C GLY A 130 2.35 19.86 0.18
N LYS A 131 2.28 20.78 1.14
CA LYS A 131 2.87 20.57 2.48
C LYS A 131 2.17 19.47 3.28
N THR A 132 0.86 19.31 3.07
CA THR A 132 -0.03 18.43 3.82
C THR A 132 -0.77 17.42 2.97
N LEU A 133 -0.85 17.63 1.65
CA LEU A 133 -1.54 16.75 0.73
C LEU A 133 -0.66 16.42 -0.48
N HIS A 134 -0.63 15.15 -0.85
CA HIS A 134 -0.16 14.68 -2.14
C HIS A 134 -1.31 14.03 -2.90
N VAL A 135 -1.48 14.38 -4.17
CA VAL A 135 -2.47 13.77 -5.07
C VAL A 135 -1.73 13.01 -6.15
N TRP A 136 -2.11 11.76 -6.33
CA TRP A 136 -1.53 10.84 -7.29
C TRP A 136 -2.58 10.35 -8.27
N HIS A 137 -2.17 10.11 -9.51
CA HIS A 137 -2.94 9.37 -10.50
C HIS A 137 -2.22 8.07 -10.81
N ILE A 138 -2.93 6.96 -10.67
CA ILE A 138 -2.37 5.62 -10.85
C ILE A 138 -3.05 4.95 -12.04
N LYS A 139 -2.28 4.61 -13.06
CA LYS A 139 -2.74 3.77 -14.18
C LYS A 139 -2.27 2.35 -13.95
N ILE A 140 -3.20 1.43 -13.80
CA ILE A 140 -2.91 0.00 -13.72
C ILE A 140 -3.07 -0.59 -15.11
N LYS A 141 -2.05 -1.30 -15.59
CA LYS A 141 -2.00 -1.91 -16.92
C LYS A 141 -1.71 -3.40 -16.81
N ASN A 142 -2.21 -4.18 -17.77
CA ASN A 142 -1.83 -5.57 -17.94
C ASN A 142 -0.50 -5.72 -18.71
N GLU A 143 -0.06 -6.95 -18.94
CA GLU A 143 1.21 -7.26 -19.63
C GLU A 143 1.23 -6.80 -21.08
N ASN A 144 0.07 -6.62 -21.72
CA ASN A 144 -0.07 -6.07 -23.06
C ASN A 144 -0.04 -4.53 -23.09
N GLY A 145 0.13 -3.86 -21.93
CA GLY A 145 0.13 -2.41 -21.82
C GLY A 145 -1.26 -1.76 -21.86
N GLU A 146 -2.33 -2.56 -21.85
CA GLU A 146 -3.71 -2.07 -21.89
C GLU A 146 -4.15 -1.59 -20.51
N LEU A 147 -4.97 -0.52 -20.47
CA LEU A 147 -5.51 0.03 -19.23
C LEU A 147 -6.48 -0.95 -18.58
N VAL A 148 -6.19 -1.30 -17.33
CA VAL A 148 -7.03 -2.15 -16.46
C VAL A 148 -7.83 -1.29 -15.49
N SER A 149 -7.15 -0.32 -14.85
CA SER A 149 -7.79 0.60 -13.90
C SER A 149 -7.15 1.98 -13.97
N SER A 150 -7.96 3.01 -13.73
CA SER A 150 -7.54 4.40 -13.55
C SER A 150 -7.98 4.84 -12.17
N VAL A 151 -7.02 5.20 -11.30
CA VAL A 151 -7.28 5.45 -9.88
C VAL A 151 -6.65 6.78 -9.47
N GLN A 152 -7.40 7.59 -8.72
CA GLN A 152 -6.86 8.75 -8.03
C GLN A 152 -6.70 8.46 -6.54
N VAL A 153 -5.57 8.85 -5.97
CA VAL A 153 -5.26 8.69 -4.56
C VAL A 153 -4.83 10.02 -3.96
N THR A 154 -5.40 10.35 -2.81
CA THR A 154 -4.96 11.50 -2.00
C THR A 154 -4.36 11.02 -0.69
N ASN A 155 -3.11 11.42 -0.43
CA ASN A 155 -2.41 11.14 0.82
C ASN A 155 -2.33 12.40 1.67
N PHE A 156 -2.57 12.25 2.98
CA PHE A 156 -2.29 13.25 3.98
C PHE A 156 -0.87 13.06 4.52
N ILE A 157 -0.11 14.16 4.57
CA ILE A 157 1.30 14.19 4.99
C ILE A 157 1.38 14.83 6.36
N MET A 158 1.75 14.06 7.37
CA MET A 158 1.84 14.52 8.75
C MET A 158 3.26 14.35 9.31
N LYS A 159 3.60 15.19 10.28
CA LYS A 159 4.86 15.05 11.03
C LYS A 159 4.81 13.75 11.85
N ALA A 160 5.89 12.98 11.86
CA ALA A 160 6.05 11.93 12.85
C ALA A 160 6.05 12.59 14.24
N LYS A 161 5.22 12.09 15.18
CA LYS A 161 5.32 12.55 16.57
C LYS A 161 6.68 12.11 17.11
N GLU A 162 7.46 13.06 17.63
CA GLU A 162 8.64 12.73 18.44
C GLU A 162 8.14 11.88 19.62
N GLN A 163 8.68 10.68 19.74
CA GLN A 163 8.45 9.88 20.94
C GLN A 163 9.21 10.53 22.08
N LYS A 164 8.48 11.11 23.05
CA LYS A 164 9.01 11.50 24.34
C LYS A 164 9.27 10.25 25.19
#